data_771254389745204e2bbb5cc7cc2fd3b9
#
_entry.id   771254389745204e2bbb5cc7cc2fd3b9
#
_cell.length_a   1.000
_cell.length_b   1.000
_cell.length_c   1.000
_cell.angle_alpha   90.00
_cell.angle_beta   90.00
_cell.angle_gamma   90.00
#
_symmetry.space_group_name_H-M   'P 1'
#
loop_
_entity.id
_entity.type
_entity.pdbx_description
1 polymer ?
#
loop_
_entity_poly.entity_id
_entity_poly.type
_entity_poly.pdbx_seq_one_letter_code
_entity_poly.pdbx_strand_id
1 'polypeptide(L)'
;MKKYINPQANAIQARFFQALELAIQSGKITGLKGFCRDHNFNRTKYSLLRNTMGTDAMTYRVIDLDALSAICKDGGVNPAWLLLGVGDMLTKKDSSK
;
A
#
# COMPACT_ATOMS: atom_id res chain seq x y z
N MET A 1 -20.78 -15.27 13.83
CA MET A 1 -19.76 -15.48 12.91
C MET A 1 -18.72 -14.40 12.96
N LYS A 2 -17.47 -14.79 12.94
CA LYS A 2 -16.44 -13.86 13.05
C LYS A 2 -15.98 -13.48 11.72
N LYS A 3 -15.75 -12.25 11.47
CA LYS A 3 -15.22 -11.78 10.21
C LYS A 3 -13.78 -11.37 10.38
N TYR A 4 -12.98 -11.64 9.40
CA TYR A 4 -11.59 -11.25 9.46
C TYR A 4 -11.07 -11.13 8.04
N ILE A 5 -9.96 -10.42 7.91
CA ILE A 5 -9.32 -10.24 6.64
C ILE A 5 -8.51 -11.48 6.32
N ASN A 6 -8.62 -11.95 5.10
CA ASN A 6 -7.83 -13.08 4.63
C ASN A 6 -6.35 -12.80 4.88
N PRO A 7 -5.58 -13.75 5.38
CA PRO A 7 -4.16 -13.52 5.65
C PRO A 7 -3.37 -13.01 4.45
N GLN A 8 -3.73 -13.47 3.25
CA GLN A 8 -3.06 -12.98 2.05
C GLN A 8 -3.35 -11.50 1.83
N ALA A 9 -4.60 -11.10 1.97
CA ALA A 9 -4.97 -9.70 1.81
C ALA A 9 -4.31 -8.83 2.88
N ASN A 10 -4.22 -9.37 4.09
CA ASN A 10 -3.59 -8.63 5.16
C ASN A 10 -2.11 -8.43 4.90
N ALA A 11 -1.44 -9.42 4.35
CA ALA A 11 -0.03 -9.30 4.00
C ALA A 11 0.18 -8.26 2.91
N ILE A 12 -0.69 -8.23 1.91
CA ILE A 12 -0.61 -7.25 0.84
C ILE A 12 -0.81 -5.84 1.42
N GLN A 13 -1.75 -5.68 2.32
CA GLN A 13 -1.99 -4.40 2.95
C GLN A 13 -0.78 -3.91 3.72
N ALA A 14 -0.16 -4.81 4.46
CA ALA A 14 1.03 -4.44 5.23
C ALA A 14 2.15 -3.98 4.29
N ARG A 15 2.35 -4.70 3.20
CA ARG A 15 3.38 -4.32 2.23
C ARG A 15 3.05 -3.00 1.54
N PHE A 16 1.76 -2.76 1.29
CA PHE A 16 1.34 -1.49 0.69
C PHE A 16 1.74 -0.32 1.58
N PHE A 17 1.45 -0.39 2.87
CA PHE A 17 1.77 0.73 3.76
C PHE A 17 3.26 0.84 4.02
N GLN A 18 3.97 -0.27 4.00
CA GLN A 18 5.42 -0.23 4.11
C GLN A 18 6.02 0.49 2.90
N ALA A 19 5.54 0.18 1.72
CA ALA A 19 6.01 0.82 0.50
C ALA A 19 5.62 2.29 0.45
N LEU A 20 4.41 2.60 0.91
CA LEU A 20 3.95 3.99 0.94
C LEU A 20 4.83 4.82 1.85
N GLU A 21 5.17 4.28 3.01
CA GLU A 21 6.01 5.00 3.94
C GLU A 21 7.40 5.25 3.33
N LEU A 22 7.96 4.27 2.69
CA LEU A 22 9.25 4.43 2.05
C LEU A 22 9.18 5.48 0.93
N ALA A 23 8.11 5.46 0.15
CA ALA A 23 7.94 6.42 -0.94
C ALA A 23 7.81 7.85 -0.40
N ILE A 24 7.15 7.99 0.75
CA ILE A 24 7.04 9.30 1.37
C ILE A 24 8.41 9.76 1.85
N GLN A 25 9.15 8.87 2.49
CA GLN A 25 10.46 9.22 3.01
C GLN A 25 11.45 9.56 1.90
N SER A 26 11.30 8.93 0.74
CA SER A 26 12.21 9.19 -0.37
C SER A 26 11.73 10.32 -1.27
N GLY A 27 10.60 10.92 -0.96
CA GLY A 27 10.11 12.07 -1.71
C GLY A 27 9.33 11.74 -2.96
N LYS A 28 9.07 10.47 -3.22
CA LYS A 28 8.31 10.09 -4.40
C LYS A 28 6.83 10.38 -4.23
N ILE A 29 6.35 10.35 -3.01
CA ILE A 29 4.97 10.65 -2.68
C ILE A 29 4.99 11.63 -1.53
N THR A 30 4.15 12.66 -1.56
CA THR A 30 4.19 13.70 -0.56
C THR A 30 3.58 13.27 0.78
N GLY A 31 2.70 12.29 0.75
CA GLY A 31 2.07 11.81 1.96
C GLY A 31 0.78 11.09 1.64
N LEU A 32 0.17 10.49 2.64
CA LEU A 32 -1.07 9.75 2.44
C LEU A 32 -2.17 10.66 1.91
N LYS A 33 -2.26 11.87 2.46
CA LYS A 33 -3.28 12.82 2.03
C LYS A 33 -3.11 13.15 0.55
N GLY A 34 -1.89 13.45 0.12
CA GLY A 34 -1.64 13.78 -1.27
C GLY A 34 -1.86 12.60 -2.18
N PHE A 35 -1.43 11.42 -1.73
CA PHE A 35 -1.60 10.22 -2.52
C PHE A 35 -3.09 9.92 -2.76
N CYS A 36 -3.90 10.02 -1.71
CA CYS A 36 -5.32 9.78 -1.83
C CYS A 36 -6.00 10.84 -2.70
N ARG A 37 -5.59 12.10 -2.53
CA ARG A 37 -6.15 13.18 -3.34
C ARG A 37 -5.85 13.00 -4.81
N ASP A 38 -4.62 12.64 -5.13
CA ASP A 38 -4.20 12.54 -6.52
C ASP A 38 -4.90 11.38 -7.23
N HIS A 39 -5.27 10.36 -6.50
CA HIS A 39 -5.91 9.20 -7.09
C HIS A 39 -7.38 9.07 -6.71
N ASN A 40 -7.90 10.09 -6.01
CA ASN A 40 -9.32 10.12 -5.64
C ASN A 40 -9.72 8.95 -4.73
N PHE A 41 -8.86 8.63 -3.79
CA PHE A 41 -9.16 7.61 -2.79
C PHE A 41 -9.67 8.25 -1.52
N ASN A 42 -10.36 7.49 -0.71
CA ASN A 42 -10.90 7.97 0.55
C ASN A 42 -9.80 7.98 1.61
N ARG A 43 -9.32 9.16 1.95
CA ARG A 43 -8.22 9.31 2.91
C ARG A 43 -8.60 8.76 4.30
N THR A 44 -9.84 8.96 4.70
CA THR A 44 -10.28 8.49 6.02
C THR A 44 -10.21 6.97 6.08
N LYS A 45 -10.62 6.31 5.01
CA LYS A 45 -10.54 4.85 4.93
C LYS A 45 -9.10 4.39 5.04
N TYR A 46 -8.19 5.03 4.31
CA TYR A 46 -6.80 4.59 4.28
C TYR A 46 -6.09 4.91 5.58
N SER A 47 -6.44 6.02 6.21
CA SER A 47 -5.89 6.35 7.50
C SER A 47 -6.32 5.31 8.54
N LEU A 48 -7.58 4.91 8.48
CA LEU A 48 -8.10 3.90 9.39
C LEU A 48 -7.43 2.54 9.15
N LEU A 49 -7.26 2.17 7.90
CA LEU A 49 -6.60 0.91 7.58
C LEU A 49 -5.17 0.90 8.12
N ARG A 50 -4.45 2.00 7.94
CA ARG A 50 -3.09 2.07 8.41
C ARG A 50 -3.02 2.01 9.93
N ASN A 51 -3.91 2.73 10.61
CA ASN A 51 -3.85 2.84 12.06
C ASN A 51 -4.32 1.59 12.77
N THR A 52 -5.16 0.79 12.13
CA THR A 52 -5.67 -0.42 12.78
C THR A 52 -4.93 -1.67 12.35
N MET A 53 -4.01 -1.55 11.43
CA MET A 53 -3.28 -2.71 10.93
C MET A 53 -2.47 -3.32 12.07
N GLY A 54 -2.60 -4.63 12.22
CA GLY A 54 -1.87 -5.32 13.28
C GLY A 54 -2.48 -5.19 14.65
N THR A 55 -3.67 -4.59 14.77
CA THR A 55 -4.33 -4.44 16.06
C THR A 55 -5.57 -5.32 16.10
N ASP A 56 -6.23 -5.32 17.25
CA ASP A 56 -7.46 -6.06 17.38
C ASP A 56 -8.66 -5.33 16.83
N ALA A 57 -8.47 -4.08 16.39
CA ALA A 57 -9.57 -3.31 15.83
C ALA A 57 -9.83 -3.81 14.43
N MET A 58 -10.77 -4.69 14.30
CA MET A 58 -11.05 -5.32 13.03
C MET A 58 -11.73 -4.40 12.06
N THR A 59 -11.40 -4.53 10.81
CA THR A 59 -12.11 -3.82 9.77
C THR A 59 -12.26 -4.80 8.61
N TYR A 60 -13.36 -4.68 7.90
CA TYR A 60 -13.60 -5.51 6.74
C TYR A 60 -13.16 -4.84 5.47
N ARG A 61 -12.71 -3.61 5.57
CA ARG A 61 -12.29 -2.87 4.40
C ARG A 61 -10.90 -3.32 3.98
N VAL A 62 -10.67 -3.29 2.70
CA VAL A 62 -9.39 -3.65 2.16
C VAL A 62 -8.95 -2.56 1.21
N ILE A 63 -7.70 -2.60 0.82
CA ILE A 63 -7.15 -1.62 -0.09
C ILE A 63 -7.75 -1.84 -1.47
N ASP A 64 -8.06 -0.75 -2.14
CA ASP A 64 -8.63 -0.82 -3.48
C ASP A 64 -7.59 -1.35 -4.45
N LEU A 65 -8.02 -2.07 -5.46
CA LEU A 65 -7.09 -2.58 -6.47
C LEU A 65 -6.35 -1.44 -7.15
N ASP A 66 -7.05 -0.32 -7.37
CA ASP A 66 -6.42 0.83 -8.00
C ASP A 66 -5.28 1.37 -7.17
N ALA A 67 -5.39 1.27 -5.84
CA ALA A 67 -4.32 1.77 -4.98
C ALA A 67 -3.06 0.93 -5.13
N LEU A 68 -3.21 -0.36 -5.34
CA LEU A 68 -2.06 -1.22 -5.55
C LEU A 68 -1.33 -0.81 -6.83
N SER A 69 -2.07 -0.53 -7.88
CA SER A 69 -1.48 -0.05 -9.11
C SER A 69 -0.82 1.30 -8.93
N ALA A 70 -1.50 2.19 -8.20
CA ALA A 70 -0.98 3.54 -7.99
C ALA A 70 0.33 3.54 -7.21
N ILE A 71 0.45 2.69 -6.19
CA ILE A 71 1.68 2.67 -5.40
C ILE A 71 2.82 2.11 -6.24
N CYS A 72 2.55 1.20 -7.15
CA CYS A 72 3.58 0.69 -8.03
C CYS A 72 4.06 1.77 -8.98
N LYS A 73 3.14 2.58 -9.49
CA LYS A 73 3.51 3.65 -10.41
C LYS A 73 4.19 4.80 -9.71
N ASP A 74 3.59 5.30 -8.65
CA ASP A 74 4.11 6.49 -7.98
C ASP A 74 5.34 6.20 -7.13
N GLY A 75 5.38 5.04 -6.52
CA GLY A 75 6.47 4.68 -5.62
C GLY A 75 7.53 3.79 -6.23
N GLY A 76 7.35 3.36 -7.47
CA GLY A 76 8.30 2.45 -8.09
C GLY A 76 8.34 1.09 -7.42
N VAL A 77 7.21 0.63 -6.92
CA VAL A 77 7.14 -0.60 -6.16
C VAL A 77 7.02 -1.79 -7.09
N ASN A 78 7.74 -2.84 -6.77
CA ASN A 78 7.70 -4.06 -7.56
C ASN A 78 6.40 -4.83 -7.30
N PRO A 79 5.57 -5.02 -8.32
CA PRO A 79 4.28 -5.70 -8.12
C PRO A 79 4.42 -7.12 -7.58
N ALA A 80 5.45 -7.84 -7.95
CA ALA A 80 5.65 -9.20 -7.45
C ALA A 80 5.91 -9.17 -5.95
N TRP A 81 6.69 -8.18 -5.48
CA TRP A 81 6.92 -8.04 -4.06
C TRP A 81 5.63 -7.64 -3.34
N LEU A 82 4.90 -6.69 -3.93
CA LEU A 82 3.70 -6.17 -3.28
C LEU A 82 2.65 -7.26 -3.12
N LEU A 83 2.41 -8.04 -4.16
CA LEU A 83 1.33 -9.02 -4.15
C LEU A 83 1.76 -10.37 -3.60
N LEU A 84 3.00 -10.77 -3.85
CA LEU A 84 3.43 -12.12 -3.53
C LEU A 84 4.57 -12.17 -2.51
N GLY A 85 5.16 -11.04 -2.22
CA GLY A 85 6.29 -10.99 -1.30
C GLY A 85 7.58 -11.53 -1.90
N VAL A 86 7.68 -11.53 -3.22
CA VAL A 86 8.82 -12.10 -3.91
C VAL A 86 9.67 -11.01 -4.53
N GLY A 87 10.97 -11.12 -4.40
CA GLY A 87 11.87 -10.15 -4.99
C GLY A 87 12.08 -8.92 -4.14
N ASP A 88 12.62 -7.89 -4.75
CA ASP A 88 12.90 -6.65 -4.05
C ASP A 88 11.68 -5.76 -3.98
N MET A 89 11.61 -4.95 -2.94
CA MET A 89 10.47 -4.04 -2.77
C MET A 89 10.35 -3.07 -3.92
N LEU A 90 11.45 -2.53 -4.40
CA LEU A 90 11.40 -1.55 -5.48
C LEU A 90 11.77 -2.20 -6.81
N THR A 91 11.10 -1.72 -7.83
CA THR A 91 11.42 -2.15 -9.19
C THR A 91 12.83 -1.72 -9.52
N LYS A 92 13.68 -2.65 -10.09
CA LYS A 92 15.00 -2.29 -10.45
C LYS A 92 14.92 -1.47 -11.67
N LYS A 93 15.37 -0.24 -11.63
CA LYS A 93 15.34 0.58 -12.73
C LYS A 93 16.37 0.26 -13.60
N ASP A 94 16.18 0.17 -14.76
CA ASP A 94 17.14 0.00 -15.68
C ASP A 94 17.76 1.11 -15.88
N SER A 95 17.92 1.69 -15.51
CA SER A 95 18.57 2.76 -15.63
C SER A 95 18.86 3.30 -16.73
N SER A 96 18.65 3.07 -17.36
CA SER A 96 18.79 3.56 -18.14
C SER A 96 18.36 4.46 -18.37
N LYS A 97 18.26 4.53 -18.17
CA LYS A 97 17.93 5.15 -18.17
C LYS A 97 18.12 5.61 -18.02
#